data_6b8e8c758444929a6cf36472e1d77904
#
_entry.id   6b8e8c758444929a6cf36472e1d77904
#
_cell.length_a   1.000
_cell.length_b   1.000
_cell.length_c   1.000
_cell.angle_alpha   90.00
_cell.angle_beta   90.00
_cell.angle_gamma   90.00
#
_symmetry.space_group_name_H-M   'P 1'
#
loop_
_entity.id
_entity.type
_entity.pdbx_description
1 polymer ?
#
loop_
_entity_poly.entity_id
_entity_poly.type
_entity_poly.pdbx_seq_one_letter_code
_entity_poly.pdbx_strand_id
1 'polypeptide(L)'
;MNKNNTIIDMNDLFKKIAFHWPLYLIVVAVAVTGALSYLRYAKPRYLSSAKLYLKDDDKKGGGEEMDMLKSLSLFNNGKNIENEMEVLKSPILVGKVIQDNNFNIRYFKKGTVSNEELYEHNPLNLHFLTDSSQTGNYTLDVTPENGLLKIKSVDDASATPFTIHAGEPFTIRKDRFSISYDPVTAEQNVAFRIRIDSIPQLAYEKIEDIGTALVNRDATVIVVTYEDRVAKRTAHFLNALLDTYNEYTLDDKNRVALKTIRFLTVRIDSLKDELGFLERQEESFKVKRGITDIEGNSKLALEQEKQA
;
A
#
# COMPACT_ATOMS: atom_id res chain seq x y z
N MET A 1 -25.75 -70.98 -6.49
CA MET A 1 -25.23 -69.59 -6.18
C MET A 1 -24.30 -69.69 -5.00
N ASN A 2 -23.00 -69.83 -5.26
CA ASN A 2 -21.98 -69.93 -4.21
C ASN A 2 -21.48 -68.54 -3.85
N LYS A 3 -21.88 -68.00 -2.71
CA LYS A 3 -21.29 -66.81 -2.10
C LYS A 3 -19.98 -67.26 -1.44
N ASN A 4 -18.86 -67.08 -2.13
CA ASN A 4 -17.56 -67.21 -1.50
C ASN A 4 -17.38 -65.97 -0.55
N ASN A 5 -17.74 -66.17 0.71
CA ASN A 5 -17.30 -65.31 1.79
C ASN A 5 -15.80 -65.60 1.98
N THR A 6 -14.96 -64.86 1.29
CA THR A 6 -13.53 -64.80 1.60
C THR A 6 -13.38 -64.09 2.95
N ILE A 7 -13.41 -64.91 4.02
CA ILE A 7 -12.93 -64.45 5.34
C ILE A 7 -11.44 -64.16 5.15
N ILE A 8 -11.11 -62.90 5.04
CA ILE A 8 -9.70 -62.44 4.97
C ILE A 8 -9.07 -62.83 6.30
N ASP A 9 -8.28 -63.88 6.28
CA ASP A 9 -7.56 -64.31 7.49
C ASP A 9 -6.50 -63.27 7.83
N MET A 10 -6.71 -62.54 8.94
CA MET A 10 -5.83 -61.46 9.38
C MET A 10 -4.39 -61.94 9.55
N ASN A 11 -4.17 -63.20 9.93
CA ASN A 11 -2.83 -63.78 10.04
C ASN A 11 -2.13 -63.93 8.68
N ASP A 12 -2.86 -64.25 7.62
CA ASP A 12 -2.28 -64.34 6.27
C ASP A 12 -1.95 -62.95 5.68
N LEU A 13 -2.76 -61.92 6.03
CA LEU A 13 -2.44 -60.53 5.69
C LEU A 13 -1.16 -60.09 6.40
N PHE A 14 -1.03 -60.35 7.69
CA PHE A 14 0.20 -59.99 8.42
C PHE A 14 1.45 -60.68 7.88
N LYS A 15 1.36 -61.97 7.50
CA LYS A 15 2.48 -62.68 6.89
C LYS A 15 2.88 -62.14 5.53
N LYS A 16 1.94 -61.76 4.68
CA LYS A 16 2.20 -61.12 3.37
C LYS A 16 2.83 -59.74 3.55
N ILE A 17 2.33 -58.92 4.47
CA ILE A 17 2.90 -57.60 4.79
C ILE A 17 4.32 -57.78 5.35
N ALA A 18 4.54 -58.69 6.28
CA ALA A 18 5.83 -58.95 6.86
C ALA A 18 6.83 -59.49 5.84
N PHE A 19 6.42 -60.24 4.84
CA PHE A 19 7.30 -60.75 3.79
C PHE A 19 7.80 -59.62 2.85
N HIS A 20 7.00 -58.56 2.64
CA HIS A 20 7.38 -57.44 1.76
C HIS A 20 7.96 -56.23 2.56
N TRP A 21 8.37 -56.43 3.81
CA TRP A 21 8.94 -55.37 4.62
C TRP A 21 10.08 -54.54 3.95
N PRO A 22 11.00 -55.14 3.12
CA PRO A 22 12.06 -54.38 2.48
C PRO A 22 11.49 -53.45 1.40
N LEU A 23 10.36 -53.78 0.75
CA LEU A 23 9.72 -52.91 -0.20
C LEU A 23 9.14 -51.64 0.48
N TYR A 24 8.51 -51.81 1.65
CA TYR A 24 8.04 -50.66 2.43
C TYR A 24 9.19 -49.78 2.89
N LEU A 25 10.31 -50.38 3.28
CA LEU A 25 11.50 -49.61 3.69
C LEU A 25 12.07 -48.82 2.52
N ILE A 26 12.13 -49.36 1.31
CA ILE A 26 12.55 -48.65 0.11
C ILE A 26 11.60 -47.48 -0.19
N VAL A 27 10.29 -47.71 -0.14
CA VAL A 27 9.28 -46.68 -0.40
C VAL A 27 9.41 -45.54 0.61
N VAL A 28 9.57 -45.86 1.90
CA VAL A 28 9.80 -44.87 2.96
C VAL A 28 11.11 -44.11 2.73
N ALA A 29 12.19 -44.82 2.38
CA ALA A 29 13.48 -44.18 2.11
C ALA A 29 13.41 -43.19 0.93
N VAL A 30 12.69 -43.56 -0.16
CA VAL A 30 12.45 -42.68 -1.31
C VAL A 30 11.58 -41.48 -0.91
N ALA A 31 10.53 -41.71 -0.14
CA ALA A 31 9.64 -40.64 0.33
C ALA A 31 10.38 -39.64 1.24
N VAL A 32 11.19 -40.14 2.19
CA VAL A 32 12.01 -39.30 3.08
C VAL A 32 13.06 -38.53 2.30
N THR A 33 13.75 -39.16 1.36
CA THR A 33 14.75 -38.50 0.51
C THR A 33 14.09 -37.40 -0.34
N GLY A 34 12.92 -37.68 -0.92
CA GLY A 34 12.13 -36.71 -1.66
C GLY A 34 11.68 -35.54 -0.80
N ALA A 35 11.20 -35.83 0.42
CA ALA A 35 10.78 -34.79 1.38
C ALA A 35 11.95 -33.92 1.84
N LEU A 36 13.11 -34.52 2.16
CA LEU A 36 14.31 -33.78 2.55
C LEU A 36 14.84 -32.91 1.40
N SER A 37 14.81 -33.43 0.17
CA SER A 37 15.17 -32.68 -1.03
C SER A 37 14.23 -31.50 -1.23
N TYR A 38 12.91 -31.69 -1.12
CA TYR A 38 11.93 -30.63 -1.22
C TYR A 38 12.14 -29.56 -0.15
N LEU A 39 12.31 -29.94 1.13
CA LEU A 39 12.56 -29.02 2.23
C LEU A 39 13.84 -28.19 2.05
N ARG A 40 14.87 -28.77 1.45
CA ARG A 40 16.14 -28.07 1.20
C ARG A 40 15.99 -26.97 0.14
N TYR A 41 15.09 -27.13 -0.82
CA TYR A 41 14.88 -26.16 -1.91
C TYR A 41 13.65 -25.26 -1.68
N ALA A 42 12.75 -25.65 -0.80
CA ALA A 42 11.60 -24.82 -0.45
C ALA A 42 12.05 -23.56 0.28
N LYS A 43 11.75 -22.39 -0.30
CA LYS A 43 12.07 -21.10 0.32
C LYS A 43 10.96 -20.77 1.33
N PRO A 44 11.32 -20.45 2.60
CA PRO A 44 10.33 -20.06 3.60
C PRO A 44 9.62 -18.77 3.18
N ARG A 45 8.36 -18.64 3.57
CA ARG A 45 7.62 -17.38 3.52
C ARG A 45 7.37 -16.90 4.94
N TYR A 46 7.54 -15.60 5.15
CA TYR A 46 7.35 -14.96 6.44
C TYR A 46 6.12 -14.08 6.38
N LEU A 47 5.32 -14.12 7.44
CA LEU A 47 4.11 -13.33 7.59
C LEU A 47 4.35 -12.28 8.70
N SER A 48 4.12 -11.01 8.39
CA SER A 48 3.99 -9.95 9.37
C SER A 48 2.55 -9.52 9.47
N SER A 49 2.10 -9.12 10.67
CA SER A 49 0.75 -8.63 10.90
C SER A 49 0.76 -7.38 11.76
N ALA A 50 -0.12 -6.44 11.44
CA ALA A 50 -0.36 -5.24 12.22
C ALA A 50 -1.86 -4.98 12.34
N LYS A 51 -2.25 -4.23 13.38
CA LYS A 51 -3.63 -3.82 13.60
C LYS A 51 -3.77 -2.33 13.36
N LEU A 52 -4.65 -1.96 12.44
CA LEU A 52 -5.02 -0.58 12.15
C LEU A 52 -6.36 -0.27 12.82
N TYR A 53 -6.36 0.71 13.72
CA TYR A 53 -7.57 1.21 14.34
C TYR A 53 -8.14 2.37 13.53
N LEU A 54 -9.34 2.20 13.02
CA LEU A 54 -10.07 3.28 12.33
C LEU A 54 -10.93 4.01 13.36
N LYS A 55 -10.58 5.25 13.65
CA LYS A 55 -11.37 6.09 14.54
C LYS A 55 -12.68 6.46 13.86
N ASP A 56 -13.79 6.06 14.47
CA ASP A 56 -15.14 6.43 14.04
C ASP A 56 -15.42 7.86 14.52
N ASP A 57 -15.28 8.84 13.62
CA ASP A 57 -15.54 10.25 13.95
C ASP A 57 -17.04 10.53 14.09
N ASP A 58 -17.92 9.55 13.78
CA ASP A 58 -19.37 9.74 13.75
C ASP A 58 -20.07 9.67 15.12
N LYS A 59 -19.36 9.28 16.20
CA LYS A 59 -19.98 9.07 17.53
C LYS A 59 -19.85 10.21 18.54
N LYS A 60 -19.24 11.36 18.20
CA LYS A 60 -19.14 12.49 19.13
C LYS A 60 -19.82 13.73 18.58
N GLY A 61 -21.09 13.95 19.02
CA GLY A 61 -21.65 15.26 19.30
C GLY A 61 -21.70 16.24 18.14
N GLY A 62 -22.44 15.93 17.10
CA GLY A 62 -22.91 16.95 16.17
C GLY A 62 -24.30 17.40 16.58
N GLY A 63 -24.47 18.69 16.92
CA GLY A 63 -25.80 19.29 17.03
C GLY A 63 -26.52 19.28 15.67
N GLU A 64 -27.79 19.74 15.64
CA GLU A 64 -28.65 19.78 14.43
C GLU A 64 -27.95 20.40 13.21
N GLU A 65 -27.01 21.34 13.41
CA GLU A 65 -26.21 21.96 12.35
C GLU A 65 -25.26 20.96 11.65
N MET A 66 -24.68 20.00 12.39
CA MET A 66 -23.79 18.96 11.83
C MET A 66 -24.59 17.91 11.05
N ASP A 67 -25.82 17.60 11.49
CA ASP A 67 -26.72 16.71 10.75
C ASP A 67 -27.22 17.36 9.46
N MET A 68 -27.38 18.67 9.44
CA MET A 68 -27.69 19.45 8.24
C MET A 68 -26.52 19.44 7.24
N LEU A 69 -25.26 19.53 7.70
CA LEU A 69 -24.07 19.41 6.87
C LEU A 69 -23.88 17.98 6.35
N LYS A 70 -24.20 16.96 7.13
CA LYS A 70 -24.25 15.56 6.71
C LYS A 70 -25.30 15.32 5.62
N SER A 71 -26.49 15.95 5.75
CA SER A 71 -27.57 15.84 4.76
C SER A 71 -27.21 16.43 3.41
N LEU A 72 -26.27 17.38 3.36
CA LEU A 72 -25.76 17.96 2.13
C LEU A 72 -24.75 17.04 1.41
N SER A 73 -24.52 15.81 1.89
CA SER A 73 -23.55 14.84 1.37
C SER A 73 -22.10 15.34 1.35
N LEU A 74 -21.82 16.51 1.95
CA LEU A 74 -20.48 17.10 1.99
C LEU A 74 -19.58 16.41 3.03
N PHE A 75 -20.19 15.75 4.03
CA PHE A 75 -19.49 15.05 5.11
C PHE A 75 -19.99 13.61 5.31
N ASN A 76 -20.71 13.05 4.34
CA ASN A 76 -21.15 11.66 4.41
C ASN A 76 -19.97 10.72 4.10
N ASN A 77 -18.93 10.83 4.90
CA ASN A 77 -17.84 9.86 4.99
C ASN A 77 -18.15 8.89 6.14
N GLY A 78 -19.31 8.25 6.12
CA GLY A 78 -19.44 6.97 6.82
C GLY A 78 -18.32 6.11 6.29
N LYS A 79 -17.24 5.96 7.07
CA LYS A 79 -16.10 5.14 6.69
C LYS A 79 -16.62 3.73 6.49
N ASN A 80 -16.85 3.38 5.25
CA ASN A 80 -17.07 2.00 4.90
C ASN A 80 -15.72 1.32 5.09
N ILE A 81 -15.60 0.57 6.18
CA ILE A 81 -14.36 -0.15 6.54
C ILE A 81 -13.88 -1.03 5.38
N GLU A 82 -14.81 -1.53 4.60
CA GLU A 82 -14.52 -2.28 3.37
C GLU A 82 -13.78 -1.41 2.34
N ASN A 83 -14.17 -0.14 2.18
CA ASN A 83 -13.45 0.79 1.30
C ASN A 83 -12.03 1.06 1.80
N GLU A 84 -11.83 1.19 3.12
CA GLU A 84 -10.48 1.39 3.68
C GLU A 84 -9.59 0.16 3.47
N MET A 85 -10.18 -1.04 3.54
CA MET A 85 -9.47 -2.29 3.20
C MET A 85 -9.05 -2.32 1.73
N GLU A 86 -9.90 -1.84 0.82
CA GLU A 86 -9.57 -1.71 -0.61
C GLU A 86 -8.53 -0.62 -0.88
N VAL A 87 -8.58 0.49 -0.15
CA VAL A 87 -7.56 1.56 -0.25
C VAL A 87 -6.19 1.03 0.14
N LEU A 88 -6.08 0.22 1.21
CA LEU A 88 -4.83 -0.42 1.63
C LEU A 88 -4.24 -1.35 0.55
N LYS A 89 -5.08 -1.93 -0.31
CA LYS A 89 -4.69 -2.77 -1.46
C LYS A 89 -4.64 -2.00 -2.79
N SER A 90 -4.79 -0.67 -2.75
CA SER A 90 -4.75 0.13 -3.97
C SER A 90 -3.38 0.06 -4.64
N PRO A 91 -3.30 -0.21 -5.97
CA PRO A 91 -2.04 -0.19 -6.71
C PRO A 91 -1.30 1.14 -6.59
N ILE A 92 -2.03 2.25 -6.43
CA ILE A 92 -1.46 3.59 -6.27
C ILE A 92 -0.74 3.70 -4.92
N LEU A 93 -1.39 3.25 -3.84
CA LEU A 93 -0.79 3.29 -2.50
C LEU A 93 0.41 2.35 -2.40
N VAL A 94 0.25 1.10 -2.85
CA VAL A 94 1.33 0.11 -2.86
C VAL A 94 2.49 0.55 -3.75
N GLY A 95 2.19 1.16 -4.91
CA GLY A 95 3.21 1.74 -5.80
C GLY A 95 4.01 2.86 -5.13
N LYS A 96 3.34 3.74 -4.38
CA LYS A 96 4.01 4.80 -3.59
C LYS A 96 4.91 4.19 -2.52
N VAL A 97 4.44 3.19 -1.77
CA VAL A 97 5.25 2.46 -0.78
C VAL A 97 6.52 1.87 -1.40
N ILE A 98 6.37 1.23 -2.57
CA ILE A 98 7.49 0.63 -3.30
C ILE A 98 8.49 1.71 -3.73
N GLN A 99 8.00 2.83 -4.26
CA GLN A 99 8.82 3.93 -4.76
C GLN A 99 9.61 4.60 -3.64
N ASP A 100 8.93 5.00 -2.57
CA ASP A 100 9.51 5.79 -1.48
C ASP A 100 10.56 4.99 -0.69
N ASN A 101 10.42 3.65 -0.64
CA ASN A 101 11.33 2.76 0.07
C ASN A 101 12.25 1.94 -0.85
N ASN A 102 12.24 2.17 -2.15
CA ASN A 102 13.02 1.44 -3.15
C ASN A 102 12.84 -0.09 -3.10
N PHE A 103 11.65 -0.59 -2.74
CA PHE A 103 11.36 -2.02 -2.68
C PHE A 103 11.39 -2.71 -4.06
N ASN A 104 11.44 -1.92 -5.13
CA ASN A 104 11.61 -2.40 -6.50
C ASN A 104 13.04 -2.82 -6.81
N ILE A 105 14.02 -2.55 -5.93
CA ILE A 105 15.42 -2.97 -6.11
C ILE A 105 15.68 -4.15 -5.19
N ARG A 106 16.14 -5.25 -5.77
CA ARG A 106 16.53 -6.45 -5.02
C ARG A 106 17.96 -6.84 -5.33
N TYR A 107 18.71 -7.19 -4.30
CA TYR A 107 20.10 -7.54 -4.38
C TYR A 107 20.29 -9.02 -4.06
N PHE A 108 21.11 -9.69 -4.82
CA PHE A 108 21.40 -11.09 -4.63
C PHE A 108 22.91 -11.32 -4.68
N LYS A 109 23.40 -12.11 -3.75
CA LYS A 109 24.73 -12.71 -3.82
C LYS A 109 24.66 -13.93 -4.75
N LYS A 110 25.50 -13.99 -5.77
CA LYS A 110 25.52 -15.13 -6.70
C LYS A 110 26.16 -16.33 -6.02
N GLY A 111 25.38 -17.38 -5.86
CA GLY A 111 25.88 -18.68 -5.37
C GLY A 111 26.03 -19.67 -6.51
N THR A 112 26.68 -20.81 -6.22
CA THR A 112 26.91 -21.89 -7.21
C THR A 112 25.63 -22.63 -7.57
N VAL A 113 24.69 -22.77 -6.62
CA VAL A 113 23.43 -23.52 -6.81
C VAL A 113 22.21 -22.59 -6.75
N SER A 114 22.21 -21.62 -5.85
CA SER A 114 21.11 -20.65 -5.70
C SER A 114 21.67 -19.29 -5.31
N ASN A 115 20.99 -18.23 -5.73
CA ASN A 115 21.31 -16.89 -5.31
C ASN A 115 20.68 -16.62 -3.94
N GLU A 116 21.46 -16.00 -3.05
CA GLU A 116 21.01 -15.53 -1.74
C GLU A 116 20.56 -14.09 -1.84
N GLU A 117 19.34 -13.78 -1.40
CA GLU A 117 18.81 -12.41 -1.39
C GLU A 117 19.37 -11.64 -0.19
N LEU A 118 19.99 -10.48 -0.48
CA LEU A 118 20.55 -9.57 0.52
C LEU A 118 19.56 -8.45 0.78
N TYR A 119 19.30 -8.12 2.04
CA TYR A 119 18.38 -7.04 2.39
C TYR A 119 19.02 -5.94 3.25
N GLU A 120 19.63 -6.28 4.38
CA GLU A 120 20.20 -5.28 5.30
C GLU A 120 21.71 -5.04 5.11
N HIS A 121 22.46 -6.11 4.88
CA HIS A 121 23.93 -6.07 4.76
C HIS A 121 24.31 -6.17 3.28
N ASN A 122 23.88 -5.16 2.54
CA ASN A 122 24.14 -5.12 1.11
C ASN A 122 25.33 -4.21 0.83
N PRO A 123 26.42 -4.73 0.24
CA PRO A 123 27.58 -3.91 -0.08
C PRO A 123 27.37 -2.99 -1.28
N LEU A 124 26.29 -3.18 -2.02
CA LEU A 124 25.94 -2.40 -3.21
C LEU A 124 24.67 -1.60 -2.96
N ASN A 125 24.70 -0.30 -3.22
CA ASN A 125 23.50 0.52 -3.24
C ASN A 125 23.33 1.18 -4.59
N LEU A 126 22.24 0.85 -5.29
CA LEU A 126 21.88 1.45 -6.56
C LEU A 126 20.99 2.66 -6.33
N HIS A 127 21.35 3.77 -6.96
CA HIS A 127 20.60 5.01 -6.93
C HIS A 127 20.08 5.34 -8.32
N PHE A 128 18.80 5.67 -8.42
CA PHE A 128 18.21 6.24 -9.62
C PHE A 128 18.62 7.70 -9.78
N LEU A 129 19.06 8.07 -10.98
CA LEU A 129 19.34 9.47 -11.36
C LEU A 129 18.24 10.01 -12.31
N THR A 130 17.32 9.14 -12.71
CA THR A 130 16.07 9.44 -13.44
C THR A 130 14.88 9.12 -12.54
N ASP A 131 13.69 9.54 -12.96
CA ASP A 131 12.45 9.21 -12.23
C ASP A 131 12.23 7.70 -12.18
N SER A 132 12.29 7.14 -10.98
CA SER A 132 12.11 5.69 -10.73
C SER A 132 10.71 5.19 -11.09
N SER A 133 9.69 6.07 -11.10
CA SER A 133 8.30 5.69 -11.42
C SER A 133 8.12 5.16 -12.84
N GLN A 134 8.98 5.60 -13.76
CA GLN A 134 8.97 5.25 -15.18
C GLN A 134 9.98 4.15 -15.55
N THR A 135 10.71 3.62 -14.56
CA THR A 135 11.79 2.66 -14.76
C THR A 135 11.25 1.30 -15.21
N GLY A 136 11.91 0.70 -16.20
CA GLY A 136 11.60 -0.64 -16.69
C GLY A 136 12.18 -1.74 -15.80
N ASN A 137 12.02 -2.99 -16.25
CA ASN A 137 12.65 -4.15 -15.61
C ASN A 137 14.11 -4.26 -16.08
N TYR A 138 15.04 -4.43 -15.11
CA TYR A 138 16.46 -4.64 -15.39
C TYR A 138 17.03 -5.71 -14.47
N THR A 139 17.92 -6.53 -15.02
CA THR A 139 18.73 -7.48 -14.27
C THR A 139 20.19 -7.21 -14.58
N LEU A 140 20.98 -6.83 -13.58
CA LEU A 140 22.37 -6.46 -13.72
C LEU A 140 23.24 -7.43 -12.92
N ASP A 141 24.24 -8.01 -13.53
CA ASP A 141 25.31 -8.71 -12.83
C ASP A 141 26.44 -7.72 -12.58
N VAL A 142 26.84 -7.56 -11.32
CA VAL A 142 27.87 -6.63 -10.86
C VAL A 142 28.98 -7.44 -10.19
N THR A 143 30.19 -7.30 -10.72
CA THR A 143 31.36 -7.99 -10.15
C THR A 143 32.39 -6.94 -9.76
N PRO A 144 32.72 -6.80 -8.45
CA PRO A 144 33.80 -5.95 -8.01
C PRO A 144 35.15 -6.55 -8.41
N GLU A 145 35.94 -5.81 -9.17
CA GLU A 145 37.30 -6.21 -9.62
C GLU A 145 38.25 -5.03 -9.42
N ASN A 146 39.26 -5.18 -8.58
CA ASN A 146 40.31 -4.15 -8.38
C ASN A 146 39.82 -2.73 -8.08
N GLY A 147 38.75 -2.57 -7.29
CA GLY A 147 38.18 -1.27 -6.95
C GLY A 147 37.25 -0.68 -8.01
N LEU A 148 37.05 -1.39 -9.11
CA LEU A 148 36.11 -1.08 -10.17
C LEU A 148 34.91 -2.03 -10.12
N LEU A 149 33.78 -1.61 -10.68
CA LEU A 149 32.57 -2.41 -10.80
C LEU A 149 32.38 -2.80 -12.27
N LYS A 150 32.50 -4.08 -12.57
CA LYS A 150 32.17 -4.61 -13.89
C LYS A 150 30.69 -4.96 -13.94
N ILE A 151 29.96 -4.30 -14.81
CA ILE A 151 28.50 -4.41 -14.96
C ILE A 151 28.18 -5.12 -16.26
N LYS A 152 27.27 -6.10 -16.17
CA LYS A 152 26.71 -6.80 -17.35
C LYS A 152 25.18 -6.79 -17.23
N SER A 153 24.50 -6.31 -18.25
CA SER A 153 23.05 -6.51 -18.38
C SER A 153 22.77 -7.98 -18.71
N VAL A 154 21.85 -8.58 -17.98
CA VAL A 154 21.43 -9.99 -18.18
C VAL A 154 20.28 -10.06 -19.18
N ASP A 155 19.42 -8.99 -19.20
CA ASP A 155 18.23 -8.92 -20.07
C ASP A 155 18.57 -8.65 -21.53
N ASP A 156 19.80 -8.20 -21.82
CA ASP A 156 20.30 -7.97 -23.16
C ASP A 156 21.57 -8.81 -23.38
N ALA A 157 21.39 -9.94 -24.06
CA ALA A 157 22.47 -10.87 -24.34
C ALA A 157 23.56 -10.26 -25.26
N SER A 158 23.22 -9.21 -26.02
CA SER A 158 24.13 -8.51 -26.93
C SER A 158 24.90 -7.37 -26.25
N ALA A 159 24.49 -6.97 -25.02
CA ALA A 159 25.16 -5.92 -24.28
C ALA A 159 26.56 -6.34 -23.85
N THR A 160 27.56 -5.58 -24.27
CA THR A 160 28.94 -5.78 -23.82
C THR A 160 29.07 -5.33 -22.37
N PRO A 161 29.76 -6.12 -21.53
CA PRO A 161 30.07 -5.69 -20.17
C PRO A 161 30.93 -4.42 -20.19
N PHE A 162 30.66 -3.50 -19.27
CA PHE A 162 31.43 -2.28 -19.10
C PHE A 162 31.88 -2.14 -17.64
N THR A 163 32.86 -1.28 -17.41
CA THR A 163 33.46 -1.10 -16.08
C THR A 163 33.34 0.36 -15.69
N ILE A 164 32.99 0.62 -14.42
CA ILE A 164 32.84 1.96 -13.86
C ILE A 164 33.53 2.05 -12.49
N HIS A 165 33.80 3.25 -12.02
CA HIS A 165 34.13 3.51 -10.62
C HIS A 165 32.86 3.49 -9.76
N ALA A 166 32.99 3.10 -8.48
CA ALA A 166 31.88 3.20 -7.54
C ALA A 166 31.39 4.66 -7.45
N GLY A 167 30.07 4.85 -7.55
CA GLY A 167 29.44 6.17 -7.57
C GLY A 167 29.37 6.85 -8.94
N GLU A 168 30.06 6.31 -9.95
CA GLU A 168 30.05 6.89 -11.30
C GLU A 168 28.68 6.66 -11.98
N PRO A 169 28.10 7.70 -12.62
CA PRO A 169 26.85 7.56 -13.34
C PRO A 169 26.99 6.72 -14.61
N PHE A 170 26.04 5.81 -14.84
CA PHE A 170 25.95 5.04 -16.08
C PHE A 170 24.50 4.99 -16.60
N THR A 171 24.35 4.64 -17.88
CA THR A 171 23.04 4.60 -18.53
C THR A 171 22.79 3.20 -19.09
N ILE A 172 21.59 2.66 -18.81
CA ILE A 172 21.09 1.43 -19.42
C ILE A 172 19.77 1.76 -20.10
N ARG A 173 19.70 1.56 -21.41
CA ARG A 173 18.58 1.98 -22.25
C ARG A 173 18.31 3.50 -22.07
N LYS A 174 17.21 3.87 -21.41
CA LYS A 174 16.81 5.27 -21.17
C LYS A 174 17.08 5.77 -19.75
N ASP A 175 17.40 4.85 -18.83
CA ASP A 175 17.47 5.15 -17.40
C ASP A 175 18.93 5.30 -16.96
N ARG A 176 19.17 6.28 -16.07
CA ARG A 176 20.48 6.58 -15.52
C ARG A 176 20.54 6.13 -14.07
N PHE A 177 21.65 5.50 -13.74
CA PHE A 177 21.92 4.91 -12.42
C PHE A 177 23.30 5.31 -11.93
N SER A 178 23.50 5.20 -10.63
CA SER A 178 24.83 5.09 -10.00
C SER A 178 24.81 3.96 -8.99
N ILE A 179 25.95 3.29 -8.79
CA ILE A 179 26.08 2.22 -7.80
C ILE A 179 27.21 2.61 -6.84
N SER A 180 26.86 2.77 -5.56
CA SER A 180 27.86 2.87 -4.51
C SER A 180 28.24 1.48 -4.03
N TYR A 181 29.51 1.31 -3.63
CA TYR A 181 30.07 0.03 -3.19
C TYR A 181 30.83 0.22 -1.89
N ASP A 182 30.50 -0.57 -0.88
CA ASP A 182 31.21 -0.60 0.39
C ASP A 182 32.06 -1.88 0.47
N PRO A 183 33.38 -1.78 0.31
CA PRO A 183 34.28 -2.93 0.34
C PRO A 183 34.41 -3.55 1.73
N VAL A 184 34.03 -2.86 2.82
CA VAL A 184 34.16 -3.37 4.20
C VAL A 184 33.11 -4.46 4.47
N THR A 185 31.93 -4.33 3.89
CA THR A 185 30.82 -5.29 4.03
C THR A 185 30.85 -6.37 2.96
N ALA A 186 31.73 -6.25 1.96
CA ALA A 186 31.80 -7.17 0.84
C ALA A 186 32.82 -8.30 1.07
N GLU A 187 32.43 -9.53 0.79
CA GLU A 187 33.37 -10.62 0.61
C GLU A 187 34.15 -10.43 -0.70
N GLN A 188 35.45 -10.67 -0.69
CA GLN A 188 36.31 -10.51 -1.88
C GLN A 188 35.90 -11.46 -3.00
N ASN A 189 35.89 -10.98 -4.22
CA ASN A 189 35.60 -11.74 -5.47
C ASN A 189 34.20 -12.37 -5.56
N VAL A 190 33.22 -11.79 -4.92
CA VAL A 190 31.85 -12.25 -5.01
C VAL A 190 31.10 -11.43 -6.07
N ALA A 191 30.44 -12.13 -6.98
CA ALA A 191 29.54 -11.50 -7.95
C ALA A 191 28.15 -11.30 -7.33
N PHE A 192 27.56 -10.16 -7.64
CA PHE A 192 26.23 -9.79 -7.19
C PHE A 192 25.29 -9.67 -8.39
N ARG A 193 24.01 -9.84 -8.12
CA ARG A 193 22.94 -9.56 -9.07
C ARG A 193 21.99 -8.53 -8.49
N ILE A 194 21.75 -7.46 -9.22
CA ILE A 194 20.77 -6.44 -8.91
C ILE A 194 19.60 -6.67 -9.84
N ARG A 195 18.40 -6.83 -9.28
CA ARG A 195 17.15 -6.88 -10.03
C ARG A 195 16.33 -5.65 -9.71
N ILE A 196 15.93 -4.94 -10.75
CA ILE A 196 15.09 -3.77 -10.69
C ILE A 196 13.78 -4.15 -11.37
N ASP A 197 12.68 -4.05 -10.64
CA ASP A 197 11.35 -4.35 -11.16
C ASP A 197 10.62 -3.04 -11.45
N SER A 198 9.76 -3.04 -12.47
CA SER A 198 8.86 -1.92 -12.76
C SER A 198 7.87 -1.73 -11.61
N ILE A 199 7.78 -0.51 -11.08
CA ILE A 199 6.93 -0.21 -9.91
C ILE A 199 5.47 -0.57 -10.16
N PRO A 200 4.83 -0.18 -11.28
CA PRO A 200 3.43 -0.54 -11.53
C PRO A 200 3.20 -2.06 -11.55
N GLN A 201 4.08 -2.80 -12.22
CA GLN A 201 3.96 -4.27 -12.29
C GLN A 201 4.15 -4.90 -10.91
N LEU A 202 5.19 -4.48 -10.18
CA LEU A 202 5.47 -4.99 -8.84
C LEU A 202 4.35 -4.65 -7.84
N ALA A 203 3.70 -3.48 -7.97
CA ALA A 203 2.58 -3.10 -7.14
C ALA A 203 1.42 -4.09 -7.29
N TYR A 204 1.05 -4.47 -8.51
CA TYR A 204 0.01 -5.47 -8.74
C TYR A 204 0.39 -6.84 -8.18
N GLU A 205 1.65 -7.28 -8.32
CA GLU A 205 2.13 -8.53 -7.74
C GLU A 205 2.07 -8.52 -6.20
N LYS A 206 2.44 -7.38 -5.59
CA LYS A 206 2.49 -7.25 -4.12
C LYS A 206 1.13 -7.13 -3.45
N ILE A 207 0.10 -6.68 -4.16
CA ILE A 207 -1.27 -6.64 -3.66
C ILE A 207 -1.76 -8.04 -3.27
N GLU A 208 -1.37 -9.07 -4.01
CA GLU A 208 -1.75 -10.47 -3.73
C GLU A 208 -1.12 -10.97 -2.41
N ASP A 209 0.04 -10.44 -2.03
CA ASP A 209 0.74 -10.77 -0.78
C ASP A 209 0.17 -10.00 0.44
N ILE A 210 -0.75 -9.00 0.22
CA ILE A 210 -1.37 -8.20 1.27
C ILE A 210 -2.73 -8.81 1.64
N GLY A 211 -2.88 -9.22 2.90
CA GLY A 211 -4.14 -9.64 3.48
C GLY A 211 -4.77 -8.55 4.34
N THR A 212 -6.07 -8.35 4.23
CA THR A 212 -6.85 -7.47 5.10
C THR A 212 -8.03 -8.23 5.67
N ALA A 213 -8.27 -8.13 6.98
CA ALA A 213 -9.41 -8.78 7.64
C ALA A 213 -9.90 -7.94 8.83
N LEU A 214 -11.19 -7.98 9.11
CA LEU A 214 -11.74 -7.43 10.34
C LEU A 214 -11.47 -8.35 11.52
N VAL A 215 -11.17 -7.78 12.69
CA VAL A 215 -11.04 -8.57 13.93
C VAL A 215 -12.36 -9.27 14.26
N ASN A 216 -13.49 -8.55 14.12
CA ASN A 216 -14.85 -9.08 14.17
C ASN A 216 -15.76 -8.17 13.32
N ARG A 217 -17.02 -8.57 13.08
CA ARG A 217 -17.94 -7.85 12.19
C ARG A 217 -18.27 -6.42 12.64
N ASP A 218 -18.21 -6.16 13.93
CA ASP A 218 -18.55 -4.86 14.54
C ASP A 218 -17.31 -4.06 14.94
N ALA A 219 -16.12 -4.57 14.61
CA ALA A 219 -14.88 -3.92 14.98
C ALA A 219 -14.47 -2.83 13.99
N THR A 220 -14.02 -1.72 14.51
CA THR A 220 -13.34 -0.65 13.75
C THR A 220 -11.83 -0.92 13.63
N VAL A 221 -11.41 -2.19 13.78
CA VAL A 221 -10.01 -2.63 13.72
C VAL A 221 -9.81 -3.58 12.56
N ILE A 222 -8.94 -3.19 11.65
CA ILE A 222 -8.48 -4.01 10.54
C ILE A 222 -7.16 -4.68 10.92
N VAL A 223 -7.06 -5.99 10.70
CA VAL A 223 -5.79 -6.71 10.70
C VAL A 223 -5.24 -6.66 9.29
N VAL A 224 -4.06 -6.09 9.13
CA VAL A 224 -3.32 -6.06 7.87
C VAL A 224 -2.16 -7.04 7.98
N THR A 225 -2.03 -7.91 6.99
CA THR A 225 -0.95 -8.89 6.91
C THR A 225 -0.18 -8.73 5.61
N TYR A 226 1.09 -9.07 5.64
CA TYR A 226 1.93 -9.07 4.45
C TYR A 226 2.87 -10.26 4.48
N GLU A 227 2.99 -10.96 3.34
CA GLU A 227 3.88 -12.11 3.17
C GLU A 227 5.05 -11.79 2.25
N ASP A 228 6.26 -12.20 2.65
CA ASP A 228 7.45 -12.11 1.80
C ASP A 228 8.45 -13.23 2.17
N ARG A 229 9.47 -13.40 1.32
CA ARG A 229 10.56 -14.36 1.54
C ARG A 229 11.63 -13.86 2.50
N VAL A 230 11.68 -12.57 2.78
CA VAL A 230 12.65 -11.92 3.68
C VAL A 230 11.92 -11.39 4.90
N ALA A 231 12.15 -11.98 6.08
CA ALA A 231 11.44 -11.66 7.32
C ALA A 231 11.49 -10.17 7.70
N LYS A 232 12.64 -9.53 7.54
CA LYS A 232 12.79 -8.10 7.88
C LYS A 232 12.09 -7.20 6.88
N ARG A 233 12.07 -7.57 5.59
CA ARG A 233 11.34 -6.83 4.56
C ARG A 233 9.83 -6.90 4.78
N THR A 234 9.28 -8.04 5.29
CA THR A 234 7.85 -8.11 5.60
C THR A 234 7.44 -7.07 6.62
N ALA A 235 8.18 -6.92 7.71
CA ALA A 235 7.88 -5.92 8.74
C ALA A 235 8.10 -4.49 8.21
N HIS A 236 9.18 -4.26 7.48
CA HIS A 236 9.49 -2.93 6.91
C HIS A 236 8.41 -2.50 5.89
N PHE A 237 8.03 -3.40 4.98
CA PHE A 237 6.98 -3.11 4.00
C PHE A 237 5.62 -2.83 4.66
N LEU A 238 5.24 -3.65 5.65
CA LEU A 238 3.97 -3.47 6.37
C LEU A 238 3.93 -2.13 7.12
N ASN A 239 5.01 -1.76 7.81
CA ASN A 239 5.09 -0.46 8.48
C ASN A 239 5.01 0.69 7.47
N ALA A 240 5.80 0.62 6.39
CA ALA A 240 5.77 1.63 5.33
C ALA A 240 4.37 1.76 4.68
N LEU A 241 3.67 0.64 4.50
CA LEU A 241 2.29 0.65 3.99
C LEU A 241 1.33 1.39 4.93
N LEU A 242 1.43 1.14 6.24
CA LEU A 242 0.58 1.81 7.23
C LEU A 242 0.93 3.29 7.37
N ASP A 243 2.20 3.65 7.32
CA ASP A 243 2.65 5.05 7.38
C ASP A 243 2.17 5.82 6.13
N THR A 244 2.36 5.24 4.94
CA THR A 244 1.87 5.84 3.67
C THR A 244 0.35 5.96 3.64
N TYR A 245 -0.38 4.98 4.19
CA TYR A 245 -1.83 5.04 4.33
C TYR A 245 -2.26 6.17 5.27
N ASN A 246 -1.58 6.35 6.40
CA ASN A 246 -1.86 7.46 7.33
C ASN A 246 -1.64 8.83 6.67
N GLU A 247 -0.54 9.00 5.94
CA GLU A 247 -0.28 10.22 5.16
C GLU A 247 -1.38 10.47 4.12
N TYR A 248 -1.74 9.44 3.35
CA TYR A 248 -2.79 9.52 2.34
C TYR A 248 -4.13 9.94 2.95
N THR A 249 -4.49 9.36 4.10
CA THR A 249 -5.75 9.68 4.80
C THR A 249 -5.75 11.12 5.33
N LEU A 250 -4.62 11.61 5.85
CA LEU A 250 -4.48 12.99 6.29
C LEU A 250 -4.59 13.98 5.12
N ASP A 251 -3.93 13.69 4.01
CA ASP A 251 -3.98 14.52 2.81
C ASP A 251 -5.39 14.58 2.22
N ASP A 252 -6.10 13.44 2.19
CA ASP A 252 -7.49 13.41 1.72
C ASP A 252 -8.41 14.23 2.61
N LYS A 253 -8.31 14.11 3.95
CA LYS A 253 -9.05 14.92 4.90
C LYS A 253 -8.76 16.41 4.72
N ASN A 254 -7.51 16.80 4.59
CA ASN A 254 -7.11 18.17 4.36
C ASN A 254 -7.68 18.71 3.04
N ARG A 255 -7.65 17.93 1.99
CA ARG A 255 -8.20 18.29 0.69
C ARG A 255 -9.71 18.50 0.74
N VAL A 256 -10.44 17.64 1.45
CA VAL A 256 -11.88 17.78 1.68
C VAL A 256 -12.17 19.05 2.49
N ALA A 257 -11.44 19.29 3.58
CA ALA A 257 -11.60 20.48 4.41
C ALA A 257 -11.37 21.78 3.59
N LEU A 258 -10.31 21.84 2.78
CA LEU A 258 -10.02 22.99 1.92
C LEU A 258 -11.11 23.23 0.86
N LYS A 259 -11.65 22.17 0.27
CA LYS A 259 -12.77 22.29 -0.68
C LYS A 259 -14.01 22.82 0.01
N THR A 260 -14.30 22.36 1.22
CA THR A 260 -15.44 22.79 2.02
C THR A 260 -15.30 24.26 2.41
N ILE A 261 -14.13 24.68 2.91
CA ILE A 261 -13.85 26.09 3.22
C ILE A 261 -14.10 26.97 1.99
N ARG A 262 -13.55 26.58 0.83
CA ARG A 262 -13.73 27.33 -0.41
C ARG A 262 -15.21 27.43 -0.81
N PHE A 263 -15.94 26.31 -0.73
CA PHE A 263 -17.38 26.31 -1.02
C PHE A 263 -18.15 27.24 -0.09
N LEU A 264 -17.89 27.16 1.23
CA LEU A 264 -18.56 28.01 2.22
C LEU A 264 -18.21 29.49 2.02
N THR A 265 -16.97 29.82 1.70
CA THR A 265 -16.56 31.21 1.41
C THR A 265 -17.34 31.77 0.22
N VAL A 266 -17.40 31.04 -0.89
CA VAL A 266 -18.18 31.46 -2.08
C VAL A 266 -19.65 31.62 -1.75
N ARG A 267 -20.22 30.71 -0.92
CA ARG A 267 -21.64 30.79 -0.53
C ARG A 267 -21.92 32.01 0.36
N ILE A 268 -21.02 32.29 1.31
CA ILE A 268 -21.12 33.47 2.17
C ILE A 268 -21.08 34.77 1.34
N ASP A 269 -20.16 34.87 0.39
CA ASP A 269 -20.05 36.03 -0.48
C ASP A 269 -21.30 36.21 -1.33
N SER A 270 -21.84 35.12 -1.90
CA SER A 270 -23.12 35.15 -2.63
C SER A 270 -24.29 35.63 -1.75
N LEU A 271 -24.37 35.16 -0.50
CA LEU A 271 -25.41 35.57 0.45
C LEU A 271 -25.27 37.02 0.86
N LYS A 272 -24.06 37.55 1.05
CA LYS A 272 -23.80 38.97 1.31
C LYS A 272 -24.28 39.86 0.16
N ASP A 273 -24.01 39.45 -1.08
CA ASP A 273 -24.47 40.19 -2.27
C ASP A 273 -26.01 40.21 -2.36
N GLU A 274 -26.65 39.07 -2.11
CA GLU A 274 -28.09 38.92 -2.09
C GLU A 274 -28.72 39.79 -0.97
N LEU A 275 -28.13 39.72 0.24
CA LEU A 275 -28.56 40.54 1.37
C LEU A 275 -28.44 42.04 1.05
N GLY A 276 -27.27 42.46 0.54
CA GLY A 276 -27.08 43.87 0.14
C GLY A 276 -28.03 44.33 -0.99
N PHE A 277 -28.44 43.41 -1.89
CA PHE A 277 -29.49 43.71 -2.87
C PHE A 277 -30.85 43.92 -2.20
N LEU A 278 -31.24 43.03 -1.28
CA LEU A 278 -32.52 43.14 -0.55
C LEU A 278 -32.57 44.38 0.34
N GLU A 279 -31.51 44.72 1.04
CA GLU A 279 -31.39 45.94 1.86
C GLU A 279 -31.58 47.20 1.02
N ARG A 280 -30.95 47.30 -0.15
CA ARG A 280 -31.15 48.42 -1.09
C ARG A 280 -32.58 48.46 -1.62
N GLN A 281 -33.21 47.33 -1.85
CA GLN A 281 -34.61 47.25 -2.30
C GLN A 281 -35.55 47.73 -1.19
N GLU A 282 -35.32 47.32 0.06
CA GLU A 282 -36.06 47.75 1.23
C GLU A 282 -35.93 49.27 1.46
N GLU A 283 -34.70 49.78 1.39
CA GLU A 283 -34.43 51.22 1.51
C GLU A 283 -35.18 52.01 0.40
N SER A 284 -35.09 51.56 -0.86
CA SER A 284 -35.80 52.18 -1.96
C SER A 284 -37.35 52.17 -1.79
N PHE A 285 -37.87 51.10 -1.19
CA PHE A 285 -39.28 50.98 -0.88
C PHE A 285 -39.71 51.94 0.24
N LYS A 286 -38.92 52.06 1.32
CA LYS A 286 -39.14 53.00 2.43
C LYS A 286 -39.13 54.46 1.93
N VAL A 287 -38.17 54.80 1.09
CA VAL A 287 -38.06 56.16 0.50
C VAL A 287 -39.23 56.46 -0.41
N LYS A 288 -39.65 55.53 -1.31
CA LYS A 288 -40.77 55.73 -2.22
C LYS A 288 -42.12 55.89 -1.50
N ARG A 289 -42.29 55.28 -0.33
CA ARG A 289 -43.54 55.38 0.45
C ARG A 289 -43.51 56.43 1.56
N GLY A 290 -42.41 57.18 1.73
CA GLY A 290 -42.26 58.18 2.78
C GLY A 290 -42.26 57.62 4.21
N ILE A 291 -41.98 56.32 4.36
CA ILE A 291 -41.97 55.64 5.65
C ILE A 291 -40.54 55.79 6.22
N THR A 292 -40.26 56.95 6.81
CA THR A 292 -38.93 57.22 7.42
C THR A 292 -38.86 56.81 8.89
N ASP A 293 -39.98 56.55 9.53
CA ASP A 293 -40.04 56.10 10.94
C ASP A 293 -41.27 55.23 11.17
N ILE A 294 -41.10 53.91 11.25
CA ILE A 294 -42.21 52.95 11.48
C ILE A 294 -42.77 53.10 12.91
N GLU A 295 -41.91 53.41 13.91
CA GLU A 295 -42.34 53.59 15.28
C GLU A 295 -43.13 54.92 15.46
N GLY A 296 -42.66 55.99 14.85
CA GLY A 296 -43.33 57.29 14.86
C GLY A 296 -44.69 57.25 14.15
N ASN A 297 -44.74 56.63 12.95
CA ASN A 297 -45.99 56.54 12.18
C ASN A 297 -47.04 55.60 12.80
N SER A 298 -46.64 54.52 13.46
CA SER A 298 -47.54 53.62 14.15
C SER A 298 -48.12 54.27 15.44
N LYS A 299 -47.33 55.08 16.17
CA LYS A 299 -47.83 55.87 17.31
C LYS A 299 -48.83 56.94 16.88
N LEU A 300 -48.53 57.66 15.80
CA LEU A 300 -49.47 58.68 15.23
C LEU A 300 -50.76 58.08 14.75
N ALA A 301 -50.75 56.89 14.10
CA ALA A 301 -51.95 56.18 13.68
C ALA A 301 -52.79 55.69 14.88
N LEU A 302 -52.16 55.18 15.93
CA LEU A 302 -52.81 54.75 17.18
C LEU A 302 -53.39 55.96 17.98
N GLU A 303 -52.75 57.14 17.94
CA GLU A 303 -53.31 58.36 18.56
C GLU A 303 -54.49 58.95 17.78
N GLN A 304 -54.45 58.84 16.45
CA GLN A 304 -55.59 59.26 15.62
C GLN A 304 -56.87 58.40 15.80
N GLU A 305 -56.66 57.06 15.98
CA GLU A 305 -57.75 56.13 16.26
C GLU A 305 -58.35 56.30 17.66
N LYS A 306 -57.59 56.84 18.64
CA LYS A 306 -58.09 57.16 19.98
C LYS A 306 -58.82 58.51 20.07
N GLN A 307 -58.73 59.37 19.05
CA GLN A 307 -59.41 60.67 19.00
C GLN A 307 -60.65 60.68 18.10
N ALA A 308 -60.95 59.60 17.42
CA ALA A 308 -62.18 59.40 16.66
C ALA A 308 -63.15 58.52 17.47
#